data_19f33bb5717869025dcebb8020c0a55b
#
_entry.id   19f33bb5717869025dcebb8020c0a55b
#
_cell.length_a   1.000
_cell.length_b   1.000
_cell.length_c   1.000
_cell.angle_alpha   90.00
_cell.angle_beta   90.00
_cell.angle_gamma   90.00
#
_symmetry.space_group_name_H-M   'P 1'
#
loop_
_entity.id
_entity.type
_entity.pdbx_description
1 polymer ?
#
loop_
_entity_poly.entity_id
_entity_poly.type
_entity_poly.pdbx_seq_one_letter_code
_entity_poly.pdbx_strand_id
1 'polypeptide(L)'
;MAQDGTASTAAASVEPAAKQECELHVFPTENYIGFNSGLLSGFGIVGAVADQEVHKNKVASVNSLMKDYLGPDIQLAELEKINYRARLGVQDWKVIIEPPTPSNEAVKADPELKAKVKLLNADLKAGRRITSSTNPCYAEFVLLSVFYFKAMMYGSNLLVGTQFRDFSKGGAPVISIGAVKNPLEVFPPKTPENVEAAKAELREAFAKDFIEWADKKLKDDKAGKK
;
A
#
# COMPACT_ATOMS: atom_id res chain seq x y z
N MET A 1 11.29 -27.99 75.18
CA MET A 1 11.59 -26.71 74.52
C MET A 1 11.23 -26.85 73.05
N ALA A 2 10.09 -26.28 72.68
CA ALA A 2 9.59 -26.27 71.27
C ALA A 2 10.02 -24.96 70.65
N GLN A 3 10.64 -25.01 69.47
CA GLN A 3 10.93 -23.82 68.63
C GLN A 3 9.92 -23.78 67.48
N ASP A 4 9.05 -22.77 67.54
CA ASP A 4 8.17 -22.38 66.45
C ASP A 4 8.98 -21.71 65.35
N GLY A 5 9.00 -22.33 64.17
CA GLY A 5 9.54 -21.77 62.97
C GLY A 5 8.43 -21.11 62.12
N THR A 6 8.25 -19.81 62.24
CA THR A 6 7.37 -19.04 61.38
C THR A 6 7.96 -18.90 59.97
N ALA A 7 7.40 -19.62 59.01
CA ALA A 7 7.69 -19.46 57.60
C ALA A 7 7.02 -18.17 57.09
N SER A 8 7.83 -17.15 56.80
CA SER A 8 7.38 -15.93 56.11
C SER A 8 7.18 -16.21 54.62
N THR A 9 5.94 -16.28 54.19
CA THR A 9 5.57 -16.39 52.79
C THR A 9 5.70 -15.00 52.13
N ALA A 10 6.81 -14.76 51.44
CA ALA A 10 6.96 -13.56 50.61
C ALA A 10 5.97 -13.64 49.44
N ALA A 11 4.94 -12.82 49.48
CA ALA A 11 4.04 -12.62 48.36
C ALA A 11 4.83 -11.92 47.20
N ALA A 12 5.12 -12.70 46.16
CA ALA A 12 5.64 -12.13 44.92
C ALA A 12 4.59 -11.17 44.33
N SER A 13 4.88 -9.88 44.35
CA SER A 13 4.11 -8.88 43.63
C SER A 13 4.21 -9.14 42.13
N VAL A 14 3.18 -9.68 41.52
CA VAL A 14 3.07 -9.80 40.07
C VAL A 14 2.90 -8.37 39.53
N GLU A 15 3.95 -7.81 38.99
CA GLU A 15 3.85 -6.57 38.21
C GLU A 15 2.83 -6.80 37.10
N PRO A 16 1.87 -5.86 36.88
CA PRO A 16 0.92 -5.98 35.78
C PRO A 16 1.70 -5.95 34.48
N ALA A 17 1.62 -7.05 33.71
CA ALA A 17 2.23 -7.14 32.39
C ALA A 17 1.84 -5.88 31.59
N ALA A 18 2.84 -5.10 31.20
CA ALA A 18 2.63 -3.91 30.38
C ALA A 18 1.78 -4.32 29.17
N LYS A 19 0.64 -3.62 28.96
CA LYS A 19 -0.22 -3.88 27.79
C LYS A 19 0.65 -3.71 26.55
N GLN A 20 0.89 -4.81 25.85
CA GLN A 20 1.65 -4.79 24.62
C GLN A 20 0.90 -3.93 23.59
N GLU A 21 1.55 -2.85 23.13
CA GLU A 21 0.96 -1.98 22.12
C GLU A 21 0.77 -2.75 20.82
N CYS A 22 -0.40 -2.57 20.19
CA CYS A 22 -0.66 -3.12 18.86
C CYS A 22 0.18 -2.39 17.80
N GLU A 23 0.62 -3.11 16.76
CA GLU A 23 1.51 -2.60 15.72
C GLU A 23 0.83 -2.62 14.35
N LEU A 24 0.85 -1.47 13.68
CA LEU A 24 0.50 -1.33 12.26
C LEU A 24 1.78 -1.05 11.47
N HIS A 25 2.21 -1.99 10.64
CA HIS A 25 3.33 -1.84 9.72
C HIS A 25 2.81 -1.31 8.38
N VAL A 26 3.33 -0.15 7.94
CA VAL A 26 2.89 0.55 6.74
C VAL A 26 3.99 0.55 5.70
N PHE A 27 3.71 0.00 4.54
CA PHE A 27 4.61 -0.09 3.40
C PHE A 27 4.13 0.85 2.29
N PRO A 28 4.70 2.05 2.13
CA PRO A 28 4.45 2.87 0.95
C PRO A 28 5.03 2.21 -0.30
N THR A 29 4.88 2.79 -1.49
CA THR A 29 5.36 2.17 -2.72
C THR A 29 6.20 3.10 -3.58
N GLU A 30 7.23 2.54 -4.22
CA GLU A 30 7.96 3.13 -5.35
C GLU A 30 7.59 2.48 -6.68
N ASN A 31 6.58 1.60 -6.69
CA ASN A 31 6.17 0.89 -7.89
C ASN A 31 5.13 1.70 -8.69
N TYR A 32 5.62 2.62 -9.52
CA TYR A 32 4.81 3.44 -10.43
C TYR A 32 4.73 2.78 -11.79
N ILE A 33 3.52 2.58 -12.29
CA ILE A 33 3.27 1.89 -13.56
C ILE A 33 2.42 2.78 -14.45
N GLY A 34 2.99 3.28 -15.54
CA GLY A 34 2.27 4.00 -16.58
C GLY A 34 1.87 3.07 -17.71
N PHE A 35 0.62 3.16 -18.14
CA PHE A 35 0.13 2.48 -19.32
C PHE A 35 -0.63 3.47 -20.21
N ASN A 36 -0.26 3.49 -21.49
CA ASN A 36 -0.91 4.34 -22.49
C ASN A 36 -1.24 3.47 -23.71
N SER A 37 -2.53 3.26 -23.96
CA SER A 37 -2.97 2.60 -25.18
C SER A 37 -3.27 3.67 -26.24
N GLY A 38 -2.45 3.76 -27.27
CA GLY A 38 -2.65 4.68 -28.38
C GLY A 38 -3.66 4.19 -29.41
N LEU A 39 -4.00 5.09 -30.33
CA LEU A 39 -4.94 4.84 -31.43
C LEU A 39 -4.55 3.64 -32.28
N LEU A 40 -3.23 3.41 -32.46
CA LEU A 40 -2.71 2.40 -33.36
C LEU A 40 -2.65 0.99 -32.76
N SER A 41 -2.82 0.85 -31.45
CA SER A 41 -2.82 -0.48 -30.79
C SER A 41 -3.97 -1.40 -31.25
N GLY A 42 -5.03 -0.83 -31.84
CA GLY A 42 -6.14 -1.58 -32.42
C GLY A 42 -5.94 -2.08 -33.86
N PHE A 43 -4.87 -1.68 -34.55
CA PHE A 43 -4.62 -2.04 -35.95
C PHE A 43 -3.71 -3.29 -36.15
N GLY A 44 -3.61 -4.15 -35.17
CA GLY A 44 -2.81 -5.38 -35.22
C GLY A 44 -1.32 -5.17 -34.89
N ILE A 45 -0.50 -6.20 -35.16
CA ILE A 45 0.91 -6.28 -34.72
C ILE A 45 1.77 -5.13 -35.23
N VAL A 46 1.53 -4.65 -36.44
CA VAL A 46 2.31 -3.54 -37.04
C VAL A 46 1.97 -2.20 -36.40
N GLY A 47 0.71 -1.95 -36.10
CA GLY A 47 0.27 -0.74 -35.39
C GLY A 47 0.76 -0.73 -33.93
N ALA A 48 0.80 -1.88 -33.28
CA ALA A 48 1.26 -2.00 -31.89
C ALA A 48 2.78 -1.72 -31.73
N VAL A 49 3.61 -2.10 -32.70
CA VAL A 49 5.06 -1.86 -32.67
C VAL A 49 5.41 -0.37 -32.86
N ALA A 50 4.75 0.29 -33.83
CA ALA A 50 4.94 1.71 -34.06
C ALA A 50 4.45 2.57 -32.88
N ASP A 51 3.35 2.17 -32.26
CA ASP A 51 2.76 2.83 -31.11
C ASP A 51 3.65 2.65 -29.82
N GLN A 52 4.29 1.48 -29.66
CA GLN A 52 5.16 1.19 -28.54
C GLN A 52 6.41 2.09 -28.45
N GLU A 53 7.04 2.43 -29.57
CA GLU A 53 8.23 3.30 -29.55
C GLU A 53 7.89 4.75 -29.21
N VAL A 54 6.81 5.27 -29.75
CA VAL A 54 6.33 6.64 -29.47
C VAL A 54 5.83 6.76 -28.02
N HIS A 55 5.31 5.70 -27.43
CA HIS A 55 4.72 5.72 -26.08
C HIS A 55 5.72 5.37 -24.96
N LYS A 56 6.84 4.67 -25.23
CA LYS A 56 7.87 4.34 -24.21
C LYS A 56 8.38 5.57 -23.48
N ASN A 57 8.73 6.63 -24.20
CA ASN A 57 9.23 7.86 -23.61
C ASN A 57 8.16 8.62 -22.82
N LYS A 58 6.89 8.58 -23.25
CA LYS A 58 5.76 9.18 -22.52
C LYS A 58 5.43 8.43 -21.25
N VAL A 59 5.49 7.10 -21.27
CA VAL A 59 5.27 6.25 -20.09
C VAL A 59 6.39 6.44 -19.07
N ALA A 60 7.65 6.49 -19.49
CA ALA A 60 8.78 6.78 -18.62
C ALA A 60 8.64 8.16 -17.96
N SER A 61 8.21 9.17 -18.71
CA SER A 61 7.93 10.51 -18.19
C SER A 61 6.79 10.51 -17.15
N VAL A 62 5.71 9.77 -17.40
CA VAL A 62 4.59 9.65 -16.44
C VAL A 62 5.02 8.95 -15.15
N ASN A 63 5.81 7.88 -15.22
CA ASN A 63 6.34 7.23 -14.03
C ASN A 63 7.20 8.17 -13.19
N SER A 64 8.07 8.96 -13.82
CA SER A 64 8.89 9.96 -13.14
C SER A 64 8.02 11.04 -12.48
N LEU A 65 7.01 11.55 -13.18
CA LEU A 65 6.08 12.53 -12.62
C LEU A 65 5.29 11.98 -11.44
N MET A 66 4.82 10.73 -11.50
CA MET A 66 4.15 10.08 -10.37
C MET A 66 5.08 9.95 -9.17
N LYS A 67 6.35 9.56 -9.40
CA LYS A 67 7.36 9.48 -8.35
C LYS A 67 7.59 10.84 -7.68
N ASP A 68 7.72 11.91 -8.48
CA ASP A 68 7.98 13.26 -7.97
C ASP A 68 6.77 13.86 -7.23
N TYR A 69 5.55 13.57 -7.69
CA TYR A 69 4.32 14.19 -7.18
C TYR A 69 3.65 13.40 -6.07
N LEU A 70 3.93 12.10 -6.01
CA LEU A 70 3.31 11.15 -5.08
C LEU A 70 4.34 10.13 -4.54
N GLY A 71 5.56 10.58 -4.22
CA GLY A 71 6.60 9.74 -3.59
C GLY A 71 6.16 9.18 -2.24
N PRO A 72 6.90 8.20 -1.68
CA PRO A 72 6.54 7.49 -0.44
C PRO A 72 6.14 8.41 0.72
N ASP A 73 6.90 9.48 0.97
CA ASP A 73 6.59 10.43 2.05
C ASP A 73 5.28 11.20 1.80
N ILE A 74 5.01 11.53 0.52
CA ILE A 74 3.77 12.20 0.14
C ILE A 74 2.59 11.25 0.28
N GLN A 75 2.74 9.97 -0.10
CA GLN A 75 1.71 8.94 0.10
C GLN A 75 1.31 8.85 1.57
N LEU A 76 2.29 8.79 2.48
CA LEU A 76 2.05 8.75 3.92
C LEU A 76 1.35 10.01 4.42
N ALA A 77 1.79 11.18 3.96
CA ALA A 77 1.18 12.46 4.32
C ALA A 77 -0.29 12.56 3.85
N GLU A 78 -0.61 12.10 2.63
CA GLU A 78 -1.98 12.09 2.12
C GLU A 78 -2.87 11.09 2.88
N LEU A 79 -2.34 9.92 3.27
CA LEU A 79 -3.04 8.94 4.10
C LEU A 79 -3.36 9.52 5.50
N GLU A 80 -2.40 10.22 6.13
CA GLU A 80 -2.63 10.86 7.45
C GLU A 80 -3.74 11.92 7.37
N LYS A 81 -3.77 12.74 6.33
CA LYS A 81 -4.82 13.77 6.13
C LYS A 81 -6.25 13.18 6.14
N ILE A 82 -6.42 11.97 5.65
CA ILE A 82 -7.72 11.29 5.57
C ILE A 82 -7.97 10.35 6.75
N ASN A 83 -7.12 10.37 7.76
CA ASN A 83 -7.20 9.53 8.96
C ASN A 83 -7.33 8.03 8.61
N TYR A 84 -6.39 7.53 7.80
CA TYR A 84 -6.42 6.17 7.26
C TYR A 84 -6.50 5.08 8.35
N ARG A 85 -5.85 5.30 9.51
CA ARG A 85 -5.87 4.33 10.62
C ARG A 85 -7.27 4.09 11.18
N ALA A 86 -8.08 5.15 11.33
CA ALA A 86 -9.46 5.02 11.76
C ALA A 86 -10.30 4.24 10.74
N ARG A 87 -10.06 4.43 9.44
CA ARG A 87 -10.74 3.68 8.38
C ARG A 87 -10.35 2.20 8.38
N LEU A 88 -9.09 1.89 8.67
CA LEU A 88 -8.62 0.50 8.86
C LEU A 88 -9.12 -0.14 10.16
N GLY A 89 -9.65 0.65 11.11
CA GLY A 89 -10.08 0.16 12.43
C GLY A 89 -8.92 -0.08 13.41
N VAL A 90 -7.78 0.59 13.20
CA VAL A 90 -6.54 0.46 13.97
C VAL A 90 -6.03 1.83 14.45
N GLN A 91 -6.95 2.73 14.79
CA GLN A 91 -6.67 4.15 15.10
C GLN A 91 -5.61 4.33 16.20
N ASP A 92 -5.67 3.52 17.26
CA ASP A 92 -4.83 3.64 18.47
C ASP A 92 -3.57 2.77 18.41
N TRP A 93 -3.28 2.15 17.25
CA TRP A 93 -2.12 1.28 17.09
C TRP A 93 -0.87 2.10 16.82
N LYS A 94 0.26 1.61 17.31
CA LYS A 94 1.58 2.15 16.99
C LYS A 94 1.87 1.93 15.51
N VAL A 95 2.15 3.01 14.80
CA VAL A 95 2.54 2.96 13.38
C VAL A 95 4.05 2.76 13.27
N ILE A 96 4.43 1.80 12.43
CA ILE A 96 5.82 1.53 12.05
C ILE A 96 5.89 1.66 10.54
N ILE A 97 6.64 2.65 10.05
CA ILE A 97 6.84 2.85 8.63
C ILE A 97 7.97 1.94 8.16
N GLU A 98 7.65 1.08 7.23
CA GLU A 98 8.58 0.14 6.62
C GLU A 98 9.17 0.71 5.32
N PRO A 99 10.28 0.15 4.81
CA PRO A 99 10.80 0.51 3.51
C PRO A 99 9.74 0.37 2.42
N PRO A 100 9.71 1.27 1.42
CA PRO A 100 8.73 1.20 0.34
C PRO A 100 8.84 -0.09 -0.47
N THR A 101 7.72 -0.56 -1.00
CA THR A 101 7.73 -1.64 -1.99
C THR A 101 8.49 -1.15 -3.23
N PRO A 102 9.47 -1.93 -3.74
CA PRO A 102 10.39 -1.46 -4.77
C PRO A 102 9.72 -1.35 -6.15
N SER A 103 10.28 -0.49 -7.00
CA SER A 103 9.85 -0.37 -8.38
C SER A 103 10.18 -1.63 -9.20
N ASN A 104 9.39 -1.88 -10.24
CA ASN A 104 9.65 -2.98 -11.18
C ASN A 104 11.02 -2.84 -11.88
N GLU A 105 11.47 -1.61 -12.11
CA GLU A 105 12.77 -1.30 -12.72
C GLU A 105 13.91 -1.69 -11.77
N ALA A 106 13.82 -1.31 -10.50
CA ALA A 106 14.81 -1.69 -9.49
C ALA A 106 14.90 -3.22 -9.33
N VAL A 107 13.76 -3.91 -9.28
CA VAL A 107 13.70 -5.37 -9.19
C VAL A 107 14.30 -6.06 -10.42
N LYS A 108 14.18 -5.46 -11.61
CA LYS A 108 14.82 -6.00 -12.82
C LYS A 108 16.32 -5.78 -12.85
N ALA A 109 16.79 -4.65 -12.30
CA ALA A 109 18.20 -4.26 -12.30
C ALA A 109 19.04 -4.99 -11.24
N ASP A 110 18.42 -5.43 -10.14
CA ASP A 110 19.09 -6.03 -8.98
C ASP A 110 18.62 -7.47 -8.72
N PRO A 111 19.47 -8.49 -8.97
CA PRO A 111 19.13 -9.89 -8.71
C PRO A 111 18.84 -10.22 -7.25
N GLU A 112 19.51 -9.54 -6.29
CA GLU A 112 19.28 -9.78 -4.86
C GLU A 112 17.91 -9.21 -4.45
N LEU A 113 17.58 -8.00 -4.91
CA LEU A 113 16.27 -7.41 -4.70
C LEU A 113 15.17 -8.26 -5.33
N LYS A 114 15.41 -8.81 -6.52
CA LYS A 114 14.48 -9.74 -7.17
C LYS A 114 14.23 -11.00 -6.33
N ALA A 115 15.27 -11.57 -5.73
CA ALA A 115 15.14 -12.70 -4.82
C ALA A 115 14.32 -12.34 -3.57
N LYS A 116 14.59 -11.18 -2.95
CA LYS A 116 13.82 -10.67 -1.80
C LYS A 116 12.35 -10.46 -2.13
N VAL A 117 12.05 -9.83 -3.27
CA VAL A 117 10.66 -9.61 -3.72
C VAL A 117 9.95 -10.94 -4.00
N LYS A 118 10.66 -11.95 -4.53
CA LYS A 118 10.09 -13.29 -4.72
C LYS A 118 9.69 -13.94 -3.39
N LEU A 119 10.52 -13.82 -2.35
CA LEU A 119 10.20 -14.30 -1.00
C LEU A 119 9.02 -13.53 -0.40
N LEU A 120 9.04 -12.21 -0.49
CA LEU A 120 7.95 -11.34 -0.04
C LEU A 120 6.61 -11.76 -0.69
N ASN A 121 6.59 -11.96 -2.00
CA ASN A 121 5.39 -12.40 -2.71
C ASN A 121 4.93 -13.81 -2.29
N ALA A 122 5.87 -14.71 -1.94
CA ALA A 122 5.55 -16.02 -1.41
C ALA A 122 4.91 -15.92 -0.01
N ASP A 123 5.40 -15.02 0.84
CA ASP A 123 4.85 -14.76 2.18
C ASP A 123 3.46 -14.11 2.09
N LEU A 124 3.28 -13.15 1.19
CA LEU A 124 1.98 -12.54 0.92
C LEU A 124 0.94 -13.59 0.49
N LYS A 125 1.31 -14.48 -0.45
CA LYS A 125 0.42 -15.56 -0.92
C LYS A 125 0.11 -16.61 0.15
N ALA A 126 1.09 -16.91 1.00
CA ALA A 126 0.92 -17.90 2.07
C ALA A 126 0.25 -17.34 3.33
N GLY A 127 -0.14 -16.06 3.33
CA GLY A 127 -0.71 -15.41 4.51
C GLY A 127 0.27 -15.27 5.67
N ARG A 128 1.60 -15.33 5.41
CA ARG A 128 2.63 -15.10 6.43
C ARG A 128 2.92 -13.62 6.60
N ARG A 129 3.40 -13.23 7.78
CA ARG A 129 3.91 -11.87 8.03
C ARG A 129 5.09 -11.57 7.13
N ILE A 130 5.19 -10.33 6.67
CA ILE A 130 6.32 -9.86 5.84
C ILE A 130 7.39 -9.15 6.66
N THR A 131 7.16 -8.98 7.95
CA THR A 131 8.15 -8.50 8.92
C THR A 131 8.53 -9.60 9.91
N SER A 132 9.57 -9.36 10.69
CA SER A 132 10.01 -10.25 11.78
C SER A 132 9.26 -10.01 13.10
N SER A 133 8.27 -9.10 13.14
CA SER A 133 7.52 -8.83 14.38
C SER A 133 6.79 -10.09 14.87
N THR A 134 6.94 -10.37 16.16
CA THR A 134 6.23 -11.45 16.87
C THR A 134 5.05 -10.95 17.68
N ASN A 135 4.73 -9.65 17.60
CA ASN A 135 3.62 -9.04 18.33
C ASN A 135 2.28 -9.74 17.97
N PRO A 136 1.51 -10.28 18.95
CA PRO A 136 0.23 -10.92 18.66
C PRO A 136 -0.80 -9.95 18.12
N CYS A 137 -0.74 -8.66 18.48
CA CYS A 137 -1.58 -7.60 17.99
C CYS A 137 -0.86 -6.85 16.84
N TYR A 138 -0.99 -7.37 15.60
CA TYR A 138 -0.19 -6.98 14.45
C TYR A 138 -1.03 -6.88 13.18
N ALA A 139 -0.80 -5.84 12.38
CA ALA A 139 -1.36 -5.71 11.05
C ALA A 139 -0.36 -5.07 10.07
N GLU A 140 -0.59 -5.28 8.79
CA GLU A 140 0.19 -4.73 7.68
C GLU A 140 -0.73 -3.99 6.72
N PHE A 141 -0.31 -2.78 6.35
CA PHE A 141 -0.92 -2.00 5.30
C PHE A 141 0.10 -1.77 4.19
N VAL A 142 -0.15 -2.36 3.02
CA VAL A 142 0.80 -2.41 1.91
C VAL A 142 0.23 -1.72 0.69
N LEU A 143 0.91 -0.67 0.22
CA LEU A 143 0.69 -0.12 -1.10
C LEU A 143 1.50 -0.95 -2.12
N LEU A 144 0.82 -1.58 -3.05
CA LEU A 144 1.43 -2.52 -4.00
C LEU A 144 1.95 -1.80 -5.25
N SER A 145 1.21 -0.80 -5.73
CA SER A 145 1.54 -0.02 -6.92
C SER A 145 0.65 1.20 -7.05
N VAL A 146 1.18 2.23 -7.71
CA VAL A 146 0.42 3.36 -8.24
C VAL A 146 0.39 3.21 -9.76
N PHE A 147 -0.77 2.99 -10.32
CA PHE A 147 -0.96 2.67 -11.72
C PHE A 147 -1.71 3.80 -12.43
N TYR A 148 -1.06 4.41 -13.42
CA TYR A 148 -1.68 5.35 -14.34
C TYR A 148 -2.09 4.63 -15.61
N PHE A 149 -3.35 4.78 -15.98
CA PHE A 149 -3.91 4.20 -17.20
C PHE A 149 -4.55 5.28 -18.05
N LYS A 150 -4.16 5.35 -19.32
CA LYS A 150 -4.79 6.18 -20.32
C LYS A 150 -5.25 5.33 -21.49
N ALA A 151 -6.55 5.32 -21.74
CA ALA A 151 -7.14 4.72 -22.94
C ALA A 151 -7.85 5.79 -23.76
N MET A 152 -7.79 5.64 -25.09
CA MET A 152 -8.23 6.66 -26.05
C MET A 152 -9.67 7.11 -25.85
N MET A 153 -10.58 6.21 -25.48
CA MET A 153 -12.00 6.52 -25.29
C MET A 153 -12.42 6.70 -23.82
N TYR A 154 -11.55 6.34 -22.85
CA TYR A 154 -11.89 6.29 -21.43
C TYR A 154 -11.11 7.29 -20.57
N GLY A 155 -10.35 8.19 -21.22
CA GLY A 155 -9.56 9.20 -20.53
C GLY A 155 -8.39 8.64 -19.72
N SER A 156 -7.89 9.45 -18.81
CA SER A 156 -6.80 9.10 -17.87
C SER A 156 -7.37 8.70 -16.53
N ASN A 157 -6.76 7.73 -15.88
CA ASN A 157 -7.22 7.24 -14.59
C ASN A 157 -6.03 6.84 -13.71
N LEU A 158 -6.21 7.00 -12.40
CA LEU A 158 -5.34 6.44 -11.37
C LEU A 158 -5.99 5.19 -10.78
N LEU A 159 -5.17 4.19 -10.46
CA LEU A 159 -5.52 3.03 -9.66
C LEU A 159 -4.42 2.79 -8.64
N VAL A 160 -4.76 2.64 -7.37
CA VAL A 160 -3.80 2.31 -6.32
C VAL A 160 -4.07 0.89 -5.85
N GLY A 161 -3.09 0.02 -6.07
CA GLY A 161 -3.12 -1.34 -5.53
C GLY A 161 -2.87 -1.32 -4.03
N THR A 162 -3.84 -1.78 -3.24
CA THR A 162 -3.84 -1.68 -1.78
C THR A 162 -4.13 -3.05 -1.16
N GLN A 163 -3.40 -3.39 -0.11
CA GLN A 163 -3.65 -4.60 0.68
C GLN A 163 -3.55 -4.29 2.17
N PHE A 164 -4.56 -4.69 2.93
CA PHE A 164 -4.55 -4.69 4.40
C PHE A 164 -4.62 -6.13 4.91
N ARG A 165 -3.80 -6.45 5.91
CA ARG A 165 -3.64 -7.80 6.47
C ARG A 165 -3.68 -7.72 7.99
N ASP A 166 -4.76 -8.19 8.60
CA ASP A 166 -4.97 -8.17 10.05
C ASP A 166 -4.69 -9.55 10.65
N PHE A 167 -3.68 -9.64 11.51
CA PHE A 167 -3.27 -10.84 12.22
C PHE A 167 -3.70 -10.83 13.70
N SER A 168 -4.36 -9.78 14.17
CA SER A 168 -4.70 -9.58 15.59
C SER A 168 -5.76 -10.54 16.12
N LYS A 169 -6.49 -11.21 15.23
CA LYS A 169 -7.62 -12.09 15.60
C LYS A 169 -7.21 -13.54 15.88
N GLY A 170 -5.93 -13.85 15.78
CA GLY A 170 -5.42 -15.21 15.85
C GLY A 170 -5.85 -16.08 14.65
N GLY A 171 -5.06 -17.08 14.31
CA GLY A 171 -5.29 -17.94 13.15
C GLY A 171 -4.84 -17.33 11.83
N ALA A 172 -5.57 -17.62 10.74
CA ALA A 172 -5.27 -17.06 9.42
C ALA A 172 -5.57 -15.55 9.40
N PRO A 173 -4.73 -14.72 8.76
CA PRO A 173 -4.96 -13.29 8.67
C PRO A 173 -6.22 -12.97 7.86
N VAL A 174 -6.93 -11.94 8.27
CA VAL A 174 -7.97 -11.33 7.43
C VAL A 174 -7.25 -10.47 6.38
N ILE A 175 -7.49 -10.75 5.11
CA ILE A 175 -6.81 -10.09 3.99
C ILE A 175 -7.84 -9.38 3.13
N SER A 176 -7.71 -8.04 3.03
CA SER A 176 -8.49 -7.21 2.12
C SER A 176 -7.55 -6.63 1.07
N ILE A 177 -7.75 -7.01 -0.19
CA ILE A 177 -6.94 -6.57 -1.34
C ILE A 177 -7.82 -6.00 -2.43
N GLY A 178 -7.34 -4.99 -3.13
CA GLY A 178 -8.03 -4.43 -4.28
C GLY A 178 -7.40 -3.16 -4.81
N ALA A 179 -8.07 -2.59 -5.80
CA ALA A 179 -7.81 -1.28 -6.33
C ALA A 179 -9.13 -0.63 -6.72
N VAL A 180 -9.16 0.69 -6.70
CA VAL A 180 -10.27 1.49 -7.21
C VAL A 180 -9.74 2.38 -8.32
N LYS A 181 -10.60 2.79 -9.24
CA LYS A 181 -10.26 3.60 -10.38
C LYS A 181 -10.85 5.00 -10.21
N ASN A 182 -9.99 6.02 -10.20
CA ASN A 182 -10.41 7.42 -10.21
C ASN A 182 -9.93 8.14 -11.47
N PRO A 183 -10.80 8.97 -12.11
CA PRO A 183 -10.44 9.70 -13.31
C PRO A 183 -9.45 10.83 -13.01
N LEU A 184 -8.62 11.15 -14.02
CA LEU A 184 -7.68 12.26 -14.02
C LEU A 184 -7.92 13.13 -15.25
N GLU A 185 -8.02 14.43 -15.07
CA GLU A 185 -8.30 15.41 -16.13
C GLU A 185 -7.06 16.24 -16.48
N VAL A 186 -6.27 16.60 -15.46
CA VAL A 186 -5.11 17.49 -15.58
C VAL A 186 -3.80 16.71 -15.62
N PHE A 187 -3.70 15.58 -14.90
CA PHE A 187 -2.48 14.77 -14.87
C PHE A 187 -2.38 13.83 -16.10
N PRO A 188 -1.23 13.71 -16.77
CA PRO A 188 0.00 14.47 -16.59
C PRO A 188 -0.15 15.91 -17.13
N PRO A 189 0.57 16.91 -16.54
CA PRO A 189 0.46 18.29 -16.95
C PRO A 189 0.90 18.48 -18.41
N LYS A 190 0.13 19.25 -19.16
CA LYS A 190 0.44 19.53 -20.59
C LYS A 190 1.27 20.79 -20.76
N THR A 191 1.20 21.71 -19.78
CA THR A 191 1.93 22.98 -19.77
C THR A 191 2.48 23.24 -18.37
N PRO A 192 3.52 24.10 -18.21
CA PRO A 192 4.09 24.43 -16.91
C PRO A 192 3.06 24.99 -15.92
N GLU A 193 2.08 25.73 -16.38
CA GLU A 193 1.04 26.36 -15.56
C GLU A 193 0.13 25.32 -14.90
N ASN A 194 0.03 24.12 -15.49
CA ASN A 194 -0.82 23.04 -14.99
C ASN A 194 -0.10 22.11 -13.98
N VAL A 195 1.17 22.35 -13.67
CA VAL A 195 1.97 21.45 -12.81
C VAL A 195 1.38 21.34 -11.42
N GLU A 196 1.06 22.47 -10.79
CA GLU A 196 0.52 22.43 -9.41
C GLU A 196 -0.89 21.82 -9.36
N ALA A 197 -1.73 22.11 -10.37
CA ALA A 197 -3.04 21.48 -10.47
C ALA A 197 -2.94 19.96 -10.68
N ALA A 198 -2.01 19.50 -11.51
CA ALA A 198 -1.78 18.08 -11.74
C ALA A 198 -1.25 17.35 -10.49
N LYS A 199 -0.38 18.00 -9.68
CA LYS A 199 0.06 17.47 -8.39
C LYS A 199 -1.11 17.31 -7.41
N ALA A 200 -1.95 18.37 -7.31
CA ALA A 200 -3.10 18.36 -6.42
C ALA A 200 -4.09 17.26 -6.82
N GLU A 201 -4.42 17.15 -8.11
CA GLU A 201 -5.33 16.14 -8.64
C GLU A 201 -4.81 14.71 -8.38
N LEU A 202 -3.51 14.45 -8.61
CA LEU A 202 -2.93 13.13 -8.39
C LEU A 202 -3.01 12.69 -6.93
N ARG A 203 -2.75 13.62 -5.99
CA ARG A 203 -2.83 13.38 -4.54
C ARG A 203 -4.28 13.17 -4.09
N GLU A 204 -5.20 13.97 -4.60
CA GLU A 204 -6.63 13.82 -4.32
C GLU A 204 -7.15 12.46 -4.82
N ALA A 205 -6.81 12.08 -6.05
CA ALA A 205 -7.18 10.78 -6.62
C ALA A 205 -6.60 9.62 -5.79
N PHE A 206 -5.35 9.73 -5.31
CA PHE A 206 -4.73 8.73 -4.43
C PHE A 206 -5.51 8.58 -3.11
N ALA A 207 -5.81 9.70 -2.45
CA ALA A 207 -6.57 9.69 -1.20
C ALA A 207 -7.98 9.10 -1.41
N LYS A 208 -8.65 9.47 -2.51
CA LYS A 208 -9.97 8.97 -2.87
C LYS A 208 -9.96 7.48 -3.18
N ASP A 209 -8.95 6.97 -3.90
CA ASP A 209 -8.77 5.53 -4.15
C ASP A 209 -8.74 4.73 -2.84
N PHE A 210 -7.96 5.21 -1.86
CA PHE A 210 -7.90 4.57 -0.55
C PHE A 210 -9.26 4.61 0.18
N ILE A 211 -9.93 5.76 0.21
CA ILE A 211 -11.24 5.92 0.88
C ILE A 211 -12.26 4.94 0.28
N GLU A 212 -12.37 4.92 -1.04
CA GLU A 212 -13.33 4.06 -1.74
C GLU A 212 -12.99 2.58 -1.59
N TRP A 213 -11.69 2.23 -1.62
CA TRP A 213 -11.24 0.87 -1.35
C TRP A 213 -11.61 0.42 0.07
N ALA A 214 -11.30 1.25 1.08
CA ALA A 214 -11.60 0.95 2.47
C ALA A 214 -13.11 0.78 2.70
N ASP A 215 -13.92 1.66 2.12
CA ASP A 215 -15.38 1.61 2.22
C ASP A 215 -15.98 0.37 1.55
N LYS A 216 -15.42 -0.09 0.43
CA LYS A 216 -15.91 -1.29 -0.27
C LYS A 216 -15.42 -2.58 0.39
N LYS A 217 -14.13 -2.68 0.72
CA LYS A 217 -13.51 -3.96 1.12
C LYS A 217 -13.58 -4.25 2.60
N LEU A 218 -13.40 -3.22 3.46
CA LEU A 218 -13.38 -3.43 4.90
C LEU A 218 -14.78 -3.51 5.51
N LYS A 219 -15.81 -3.01 4.81
CA LYS A 219 -17.21 -3.16 5.24
C LYS A 219 -17.80 -4.51 4.85
N ASP A 220 -17.48 -5.02 3.66
CA ASP A 220 -17.94 -6.33 3.18
C ASP A 220 -17.44 -7.47 4.08
N ASP A 221 -16.21 -7.41 4.57
CA ASP A 221 -15.65 -8.38 5.52
C ASP A 221 -16.37 -8.39 6.89
N LYS A 222 -17.03 -7.28 7.26
CA LYS A 222 -17.87 -7.22 8.46
C LYS A 222 -19.29 -7.76 8.25
N ALA A 223 -19.80 -7.70 7.01
CA ALA A 223 -21.15 -8.18 6.67
C ALA A 223 -21.19 -9.69 6.39
N GLY A 224 -20.11 -10.29 5.90
CA GLY A 224 -20.01 -11.72 5.58
C GLY A 224 -19.88 -12.67 6.77
N LYS A 225 -19.95 -12.18 8.01
CA LYS A 225 -19.86 -12.96 9.27
C LYS A 225 -21.18 -13.01 10.07
N LYS A 226 -22.33 -12.92 9.37
CA LYS A 226 -23.63 -13.23 9.99
C LYS A 226 -24.14 -14.60 9.59
#